data_4954df39469c02de96d54e2f3ec54803
#
_entry.id   4954df39469c02de96d54e2f3ec54803
#
_cell.length_a   1.000
_cell.length_b   1.000
_cell.length_c   1.000
_cell.angle_alpha   90.00
_cell.angle_beta   90.00
_cell.angle_gamma   90.00
#
_symmetry.space_group_name_H-M   'P 1'
#
loop_
_entity.id
_entity.type
_entity.pdbx_description
1 polymer ?
#
loop_
_entity_poly.entity_id
_entity_poly.type
_entity_poly.pdbx_seq_one_letter_code
_entity_poly.pdbx_strand_id
1 'polypeptide(L)'
;MKKKKTKQKSEEIRADEGDEFGFEVPPPPPPTLGERISVKALSLVVVVTLVVIVVGFVFADWYLCLPQGVAATYVGRQSCIDCHVQQGEDYFDSHHDLAMDLATPASVKAAFDGRTIEHDGLESRVYMKDDKYFVWTEGPDGEMQEFEVKYVFGTEPLQQYMVEMDSEENLEEAEIGQVQVLRLSWDTEKEDWFYLRPPDVDDKLESDDPLHWTRSTQCWNTSCADCHSTNLHKNYDEKKQQFHTTFSEMDVSCEACHGPGSLHVELAKTNSLFWDRRYGYGLAELKSEDSHVEIETCARCHSRRRVLEPGSLPGDSFEDGFALELLSPQTYHADGQILDEVYVYGSYIQSKMYHKGIRCTDCHDPHKAKLKYTGNALCTNCHQNQHPSSVYDNPSHHFHKADSTGSSCVECHMPASVYMDVDSRRDHSLRVPRPDLSVELGTPNACTQCHISDTRLTEAETDGLELYQDWLLAAREGNETIREELKRLDQWAADAVEEWYGPKERGPSVATVLKRAWEGDERVSRMS
;
A
#
# COMPACT_ATOMS: atom_id res chain seq x y z
N MET A 1 -10.87 -59.66 -2.44
CA MET A 1 -11.13 -60.86 -3.25
C MET A 1 -9.81 -61.35 -3.84
N LYS A 2 -9.38 -62.56 -3.43
CA LYS A 2 -8.16 -63.21 -3.88
C LYS A 2 -8.36 -63.81 -5.28
N LYS A 3 -7.41 -63.69 -6.20
CA LYS A 3 -7.30 -64.56 -7.37
C LYS A 3 -5.96 -65.27 -7.40
N LYS A 4 -6.06 -66.56 -7.45
CA LYS A 4 -5.01 -67.60 -7.43
C LYS A 4 -4.25 -67.63 -8.77
N LYS A 5 -2.93 -67.88 -8.68
CA LYS A 5 -2.09 -68.32 -9.77
C LYS A 5 -2.23 -69.84 -9.95
N THR A 6 -2.42 -70.23 -11.19
CA THR A 6 -2.35 -71.67 -11.59
C THR A 6 -1.02 -71.91 -12.31
N LYS A 7 -0.27 -72.91 -11.84
CA LYS A 7 0.91 -73.48 -12.48
C LYS A 7 0.46 -74.49 -13.51
N GLN A 8 1.05 -74.50 -14.67
CA GLN A 8 0.95 -75.60 -15.59
C GLN A 8 2.35 -76.21 -15.89
N LYS A 9 2.43 -77.49 -15.73
CA LYS A 9 3.55 -78.43 -15.85
C LYS A 9 3.41 -79.03 -17.26
N SER A 10 4.44 -79.13 -18.03
CA SER A 10 4.44 -79.94 -19.26
C SER A 10 5.73 -80.73 -19.36
N GLU A 11 5.53 -81.93 -19.72
CA GLU A 11 6.38 -83.13 -19.69
C GLU A 11 7.51 -83.14 -20.74
N GLU A 12 8.52 -83.94 -20.39
CA GLU A 12 9.60 -84.41 -21.24
C GLU A 12 9.15 -85.34 -22.33
N ILE A 13 9.74 -85.23 -23.50
CA ILE A 13 9.80 -86.31 -24.51
C ILE A 13 11.27 -86.47 -24.89
N ARG A 14 11.77 -87.75 -24.60
CA ARG A 14 13.06 -88.29 -25.11
C ARG A 14 12.91 -88.77 -26.54
N ALA A 15 13.94 -88.60 -27.31
CA ALA A 15 14.35 -89.42 -28.47
C ALA A 15 15.79 -89.10 -28.78
N ASP A 16 16.58 -89.86 -28.71
CA ASP A 16 17.26 -91.05 -29.23
C ASP A 16 18.39 -90.71 -30.25
N GLU A 17 19.43 -91.47 -30.11
CA GLU A 17 20.79 -91.41 -30.63
C GLU A 17 20.96 -91.28 -32.13
N GLY A 18 22.10 -90.63 -32.52
CA GLY A 18 22.64 -90.70 -33.85
C GLY A 18 24.04 -90.11 -33.95
N ASP A 19 24.97 -90.91 -34.16
CA ASP A 19 26.45 -90.82 -34.19
C ASP A 19 27.09 -89.70 -35.00
N GLU A 20 28.25 -89.31 -34.49
CA GLU A 20 29.55 -89.02 -35.09
C GLU A 20 29.73 -87.96 -36.15
N PHE A 21 30.46 -86.95 -35.83
CA PHE A 21 31.79 -86.58 -36.40
C PHE A 21 32.42 -85.44 -35.59
N GLY A 22 33.50 -85.74 -34.81
CA GLY A 22 34.23 -84.76 -34.08
C GLY A 22 35.07 -83.87 -34.94
N PHE A 23 34.73 -82.59 -34.89
CA PHE A 23 35.71 -81.51 -35.16
C PHE A 23 35.89 -80.74 -33.82
N GLU A 24 37.04 -80.96 -33.16
CA GLU A 24 37.51 -80.07 -32.09
C GLU A 24 37.78 -78.71 -32.69
N VAL A 25 36.87 -77.76 -32.40
CA VAL A 25 37.15 -76.33 -32.64
C VAL A 25 38.09 -75.88 -31.52
N PRO A 26 39.28 -75.36 -31.87
CA PRO A 26 40.21 -74.86 -30.85
C PRO A 26 39.56 -73.76 -30.04
N PRO A 27 39.82 -73.69 -28.72
CA PRO A 27 39.25 -72.66 -27.88
C PRO A 27 39.64 -71.28 -28.43
N PRO A 28 38.71 -70.32 -28.42
CA PRO A 28 39.00 -68.97 -28.89
C PRO A 28 40.19 -68.41 -28.11
N PRO A 29 41.09 -67.65 -28.76
CA PRO A 29 42.23 -67.05 -28.09
C PRO A 29 41.77 -66.17 -26.92
N PRO A 30 42.54 -66.12 -25.82
CA PRO A 30 42.16 -65.32 -24.67
C PRO A 30 42.03 -63.87 -25.12
N PRO A 31 40.95 -63.15 -24.68
CA PRO A 31 40.69 -61.77 -25.07
C PRO A 31 41.90 -60.92 -24.75
N THR A 32 42.37 -60.13 -25.72
CA THR A 32 43.43 -59.15 -25.56
C THR A 32 43.07 -58.12 -24.51
N LEU A 33 44.02 -57.49 -23.86
CA LEU A 33 43.79 -56.51 -22.78
C LEU A 33 42.77 -55.42 -23.15
N GLY A 34 42.60 -55.11 -24.46
CA GLY A 34 41.62 -54.15 -25.01
C GLY A 34 40.16 -54.67 -25.02
N GLU A 35 39.94 -56.00 -25.02
CA GLU A 35 38.56 -56.59 -25.07
C GLU A 35 37.97 -56.83 -23.68
N ARG A 36 38.72 -56.56 -22.60
CA ARG A 36 38.26 -56.76 -21.23
C ARG A 36 37.51 -55.54 -20.65
N ILE A 37 37.39 -54.44 -21.37
CA ILE A 37 36.50 -53.38 -20.94
C ILE A 37 35.09 -53.85 -21.19
N SER A 38 34.48 -54.38 -20.15
CA SER A 38 33.07 -54.83 -20.17
C SER A 38 32.23 -53.71 -20.78
N VAL A 39 31.37 -54.04 -21.75
CA VAL A 39 30.40 -53.08 -22.32
C VAL A 39 29.68 -52.33 -21.21
N LYS A 40 29.44 -52.97 -20.05
CA LYS A 40 28.89 -52.37 -18.85
C LYS A 40 29.80 -51.28 -18.23
N ALA A 41 31.14 -51.50 -18.24
CA ALA A 41 32.07 -50.51 -17.70
C ALA A 41 32.19 -49.31 -18.65
N LEU A 42 32.20 -49.56 -19.97
CA LEU A 42 32.16 -48.47 -20.97
C LEU A 42 30.84 -47.68 -20.89
N SER A 43 29.71 -48.37 -20.80
CA SER A 43 28.41 -47.71 -20.61
C SER A 43 28.34 -46.90 -19.31
N LEU A 44 28.92 -47.42 -18.20
CA LEU A 44 28.99 -46.66 -16.95
C LEU A 44 29.86 -45.39 -17.09
N VAL A 45 31.01 -45.52 -17.72
CA VAL A 45 31.88 -44.36 -17.98
C VAL A 45 31.19 -43.31 -18.84
N VAL A 46 30.51 -43.71 -19.91
CA VAL A 46 29.72 -42.80 -20.77
C VAL A 46 28.61 -42.12 -19.98
N VAL A 47 27.85 -42.87 -19.17
CA VAL A 47 26.78 -42.30 -18.35
C VAL A 47 27.34 -41.32 -17.31
N VAL A 48 28.43 -41.69 -16.60
CA VAL A 48 29.08 -40.79 -15.63
C VAL A 48 29.60 -39.53 -16.31
N THR A 49 30.24 -39.65 -17.48
CA THR A 49 30.70 -38.51 -18.24
C THR A 49 29.57 -37.59 -18.68
N LEU A 50 28.45 -38.15 -19.16
CA LEU A 50 27.29 -37.38 -19.54
C LEU A 50 26.66 -36.66 -18.32
N VAL A 51 26.58 -37.35 -17.17
CA VAL A 51 26.10 -36.73 -15.92
C VAL A 51 27.02 -35.58 -15.49
N VAL A 52 28.35 -35.77 -15.54
CA VAL A 52 29.31 -34.71 -15.20
C VAL A 52 29.20 -33.51 -16.17
N ILE A 53 29.02 -33.77 -17.47
CA ILE A 53 28.83 -32.73 -18.47
C ILE A 53 27.52 -31.97 -18.18
N VAL A 54 26.41 -32.68 -17.93
CA VAL A 54 25.09 -32.05 -17.61
C VAL A 54 25.19 -31.24 -16.33
N VAL A 55 25.75 -31.81 -15.25
CA VAL A 55 25.95 -31.10 -13.98
C VAL A 55 26.85 -29.88 -14.17
N GLY A 56 27.92 -30.01 -14.91
CA GLY A 56 28.85 -28.91 -15.23
C GLY A 56 28.13 -27.80 -16.02
N PHE A 57 27.30 -28.18 -16.99
CA PHE A 57 26.52 -27.22 -17.78
C PHE A 57 25.49 -26.51 -16.94
N VAL A 58 24.72 -27.25 -16.11
CA VAL A 58 23.73 -26.71 -15.18
C VAL A 58 24.40 -25.79 -14.17
N PHE A 59 25.56 -26.18 -13.62
CA PHE A 59 26.31 -25.31 -12.70
C PHE A 59 26.84 -24.05 -13.38
N ALA A 60 27.38 -24.18 -14.61
CA ALA A 60 27.83 -23.03 -15.39
C ALA A 60 26.68 -22.07 -15.72
N ASP A 61 25.52 -22.59 -16.11
CA ASP A 61 24.31 -21.81 -16.34
C ASP A 61 23.89 -21.06 -15.09
N TRP A 62 23.81 -21.75 -13.94
CA TRP A 62 23.48 -21.12 -12.65
C TRP A 62 24.50 -20.07 -12.23
N TYR A 63 25.79 -20.29 -12.47
CA TYR A 63 26.85 -19.38 -12.05
C TYR A 63 26.99 -18.16 -12.96
N LEU A 64 26.78 -18.34 -14.27
CA LEU A 64 27.07 -17.35 -15.32
C LEU A 64 25.81 -16.66 -15.87
N CYS A 65 24.61 -16.95 -15.34
CA CYS A 65 23.39 -16.40 -15.92
C CYS A 65 23.39 -14.86 -15.98
N LEU A 66 24.01 -14.19 -15.00
CA LEU A 66 24.35 -12.76 -15.06
C LEU A 66 25.69 -12.48 -14.37
N PRO A 67 26.43 -11.45 -14.79
CA PRO A 67 27.63 -10.98 -14.10
C PRO A 67 27.31 -10.54 -12.67
N GLN A 68 28.24 -10.84 -11.74
CA GLN A 68 28.13 -10.33 -10.37
C GLN A 68 28.37 -8.81 -10.34
N GLY A 69 27.64 -8.10 -9.48
CA GLY A 69 27.81 -6.67 -9.25
C GLY A 69 27.19 -5.77 -10.32
N VAL A 70 26.30 -6.31 -11.17
CA VAL A 70 25.49 -5.49 -12.06
C VAL A 70 24.38 -4.85 -11.25
N ALA A 71 24.34 -3.52 -11.20
CA ALA A 71 23.24 -2.77 -10.59
C ALA A 71 22.04 -2.72 -11.55
N ALA A 72 20.84 -2.93 -11.01
CA ALA A 72 19.62 -2.74 -11.76
C ALA A 72 19.36 -1.25 -12.03
N THR A 73 18.77 -0.95 -13.17
CA THR A 73 18.35 0.41 -13.56
C THR A 73 16.87 0.41 -13.96
N TYR A 74 16.22 1.56 -13.87
CA TYR A 74 14.84 1.73 -14.29
C TYR A 74 14.72 1.69 -15.80
N VAL A 75 13.67 1.05 -16.33
CA VAL A 75 13.45 0.80 -17.76
C VAL A 75 12.12 1.33 -18.29
N GLY A 76 11.25 1.82 -17.39
CA GLY A 76 9.93 2.34 -17.70
C GLY A 76 8.87 1.25 -17.95
N ARG A 77 7.61 1.62 -17.71
CA ARG A 77 6.45 0.71 -17.77
C ARG A 77 6.29 0.00 -19.12
N GLN A 78 6.63 0.65 -20.23
CA GLN A 78 6.49 0.03 -21.56
C GLN A 78 7.25 -1.29 -21.66
N SER A 79 8.45 -1.35 -21.08
CA SER A 79 9.26 -2.59 -21.05
C SER A 79 8.59 -3.72 -20.24
N CYS A 80 7.70 -3.38 -19.32
CA CYS A 80 6.96 -4.33 -18.49
C CYS A 80 5.69 -4.82 -19.18
N ILE A 81 4.85 -3.90 -19.69
CA ILE A 81 3.55 -4.21 -20.28
C ILE A 81 3.64 -4.98 -21.59
N ASP A 82 4.75 -4.89 -22.32
CA ASP A 82 5.01 -5.69 -23.52
C ASP A 82 4.95 -7.21 -23.26
N CYS A 83 5.22 -7.63 -22.01
CA CYS A 83 5.13 -9.02 -21.57
C CYS A 83 3.99 -9.25 -20.57
N HIS A 84 3.69 -8.28 -19.72
CA HIS A 84 2.68 -8.33 -18.65
C HIS A 84 1.40 -7.58 -19.06
N VAL A 85 0.83 -7.96 -20.21
CA VAL A 85 -0.31 -7.26 -20.85
C VAL A 85 -1.49 -7.11 -19.89
N GLN A 86 -1.88 -8.18 -19.17
CA GLN A 86 -3.03 -8.14 -18.25
C GLN A 86 -2.80 -7.18 -17.09
N GLN A 87 -1.59 -7.17 -16.51
CA GLN A 87 -1.25 -6.25 -15.42
C GLN A 87 -1.23 -4.81 -15.92
N GLY A 88 -0.78 -4.59 -17.16
CA GLY A 88 -0.87 -3.29 -17.82
C GLY A 88 -2.32 -2.83 -18.00
N GLU A 89 -3.20 -3.69 -18.52
CA GLU A 89 -4.63 -3.40 -18.67
C GLU A 89 -5.31 -3.11 -17.31
N ASP A 90 -4.94 -3.84 -16.28
CA ASP A 90 -5.48 -3.67 -14.92
C ASP A 90 -4.95 -2.38 -14.24
N TYR A 91 -3.75 -1.93 -14.62
CA TYR A 91 -3.09 -0.76 -14.06
C TYR A 91 -3.59 0.56 -14.68
N PHE A 92 -3.85 0.60 -15.98
CA PHE A 92 -4.33 1.80 -16.65
C PHE A 92 -5.66 2.28 -16.05
N ASP A 93 -5.77 3.59 -15.87
CA ASP A 93 -6.87 4.28 -15.19
C ASP A 93 -7.05 3.88 -13.70
N SER A 94 -6.07 3.20 -13.09
CA SER A 94 -6.06 2.99 -11.63
C SER A 94 -5.63 4.26 -10.89
N HIS A 95 -5.92 4.33 -9.58
CA HIS A 95 -5.47 5.46 -8.75
C HIS A 95 -3.93 5.58 -8.67
N HIS A 96 -3.18 4.53 -8.96
CA HIS A 96 -1.71 4.60 -9.06
C HIS A 96 -1.26 5.24 -10.38
N ASP A 97 -1.90 4.88 -11.50
CA ASP A 97 -1.66 5.48 -12.81
C ASP A 97 -2.06 6.98 -12.84
N LEU A 98 -3.18 7.30 -12.17
CA LEU A 98 -3.71 8.65 -12.07
C LEU A 98 -3.19 9.42 -10.84
N ALA A 99 -2.12 8.93 -10.20
CA ALA A 99 -1.57 9.59 -9.01
C ALA A 99 -1.07 11.01 -9.30
N MET A 100 -0.53 11.24 -10.49
CA MET A 100 -0.13 12.55 -11.03
C MET A 100 -0.13 12.51 -12.56
N ASP A 101 -0.51 13.60 -13.21
CA ASP A 101 -0.47 13.75 -14.68
C ASP A 101 -0.29 15.21 -15.09
N LEU A 102 0.04 15.44 -16.36
CA LEU A 102 -0.03 16.76 -16.96
C LEU A 102 -1.47 17.28 -16.99
N ALA A 103 -1.65 18.58 -16.84
CA ALA A 103 -2.98 19.21 -16.92
C ALA A 103 -3.47 19.24 -18.38
N THR A 104 -4.22 18.23 -18.76
CA THR A 104 -4.79 18.05 -20.10
C THR A 104 -6.31 17.92 -20.04
N PRO A 105 -7.04 18.04 -21.17
CA PRO A 105 -8.49 17.80 -21.17
C PRO A 105 -8.91 16.40 -20.76
N ALA A 106 -8.00 15.41 -20.78
CA ALA A 106 -8.25 14.05 -20.33
C ALA A 106 -8.06 13.88 -18.82
N SER A 107 -7.07 14.57 -18.23
CA SER A 107 -6.69 14.44 -16.82
C SER A 107 -7.42 15.42 -15.90
N VAL A 108 -7.73 16.64 -16.36
CA VAL A 108 -8.41 17.67 -15.55
C VAL A 108 -9.89 17.31 -15.37
N LYS A 109 -10.33 17.18 -14.12
CA LYS A 109 -11.73 16.87 -13.75
C LYS A 109 -12.55 18.13 -13.50
N ALA A 110 -11.93 19.21 -12.98
CA ALA A 110 -12.62 20.42 -12.61
C ALA A 110 -13.09 21.27 -13.79
N ALA A 111 -14.15 22.01 -13.55
CA ALA A 111 -14.62 23.04 -14.47
C ALA A 111 -13.79 24.33 -14.32
N PHE A 112 -12.96 24.64 -15.33
CA PHE A 112 -12.25 25.91 -15.48
C PHE A 112 -13.07 26.88 -16.35
N ASP A 113 -14.28 27.21 -15.89
CA ASP A 113 -15.31 27.92 -16.65
C ASP A 113 -15.31 29.45 -16.47
N GLY A 114 -14.32 29.97 -15.75
CA GLY A 114 -14.18 31.41 -15.48
C GLY A 114 -14.87 31.86 -14.19
N ARG A 115 -15.32 30.90 -13.36
CA ARG A 115 -15.95 31.24 -12.08
C ARG A 115 -14.98 31.81 -11.07
N THR A 116 -15.53 32.57 -10.14
CA THR A 116 -14.82 33.09 -8.97
C THR A 116 -15.14 32.20 -7.77
N ILE A 117 -14.13 31.92 -6.97
CA ILE A 117 -14.19 31.13 -5.75
C ILE A 117 -13.78 32.06 -4.61
N GLU A 118 -14.71 32.28 -3.68
CA GLU A 118 -14.46 33.09 -2.48
C GLU A 118 -13.91 32.20 -1.37
N HIS A 119 -12.80 32.59 -0.79
CA HIS A 119 -12.23 31.94 0.40
C HIS A 119 -11.41 32.96 1.20
N ASP A 120 -11.51 32.94 2.52
CA ASP A 120 -10.73 33.80 3.42
C ASP A 120 -10.77 35.31 3.08
N GLY A 121 -11.87 35.76 2.49
CA GLY A 121 -12.02 37.15 2.00
C GLY A 121 -11.24 37.44 0.72
N LEU A 122 -10.70 36.40 0.05
CA LEU A 122 -10.08 36.49 -1.27
C LEU A 122 -11.02 35.99 -2.34
N GLU A 123 -10.94 36.60 -3.53
CA GLU A 123 -11.60 36.14 -4.75
C GLU A 123 -10.56 35.51 -5.67
N SER A 124 -10.49 34.17 -5.71
CA SER A 124 -9.69 33.44 -6.69
C SER A 124 -10.52 33.11 -7.92
N ARG A 125 -9.90 33.02 -9.08
CA ARG A 125 -10.59 32.72 -10.32
C ARG A 125 -9.92 31.60 -11.10
N VAL A 126 -10.72 30.62 -11.59
CA VAL A 126 -10.28 29.49 -12.40
C VAL A 126 -10.83 29.60 -13.81
N TYR A 127 -9.97 29.48 -14.82
CA TYR A 127 -10.38 29.67 -16.21
C TYR A 127 -9.41 29.02 -17.21
N MET A 128 -9.88 28.89 -18.46
CA MET A 128 -9.06 28.46 -19.59
C MET A 128 -8.66 29.68 -20.45
N LYS A 129 -7.44 29.63 -20.98
CA LYS A 129 -6.89 30.61 -21.93
C LYS A 129 -5.91 29.88 -22.85
N ASP A 130 -6.08 30.02 -24.17
CA ASP A 130 -5.21 29.37 -25.17
C ASP A 130 -5.03 27.86 -24.96
N ASP A 131 -6.13 27.17 -24.68
CA ASP A 131 -6.21 25.72 -24.36
C ASP A 131 -5.42 25.28 -23.13
N LYS A 132 -5.05 26.20 -22.25
CA LYS A 132 -4.37 25.97 -20.98
C LYS A 132 -5.24 26.39 -19.80
N TYR A 133 -4.96 25.81 -18.64
CA TYR A 133 -5.67 26.04 -17.39
C TYR A 133 -4.94 27.05 -16.54
N PHE A 134 -5.67 28.01 -15.98
CA PHE A 134 -5.12 29.10 -15.16
C PHE A 134 -5.90 29.28 -13.87
N VAL A 135 -5.16 29.64 -12.84
CA VAL A 135 -5.70 30.14 -11.57
C VAL A 135 -5.15 31.54 -11.33
N TRP A 136 -6.04 32.49 -11.11
CA TRP A 136 -5.70 33.82 -10.64
C TRP A 136 -5.97 33.86 -9.14
N THR A 137 -4.93 34.01 -8.33
CA THR A 137 -4.99 33.94 -6.86
C THR A 137 -3.82 34.69 -6.24
N GLU A 138 -3.80 34.80 -4.89
CA GLU A 138 -2.72 35.46 -4.15
C GLU A 138 -1.40 34.70 -4.32
N GLY A 139 -0.34 35.42 -4.71
CA GLY A 139 1.01 34.89 -4.91
C GLY A 139 1.91 34.97 -3.67
N PRO A 140 3.21 34.64 -3.82
CA PRO A 140 4.17 34.60 -2.71
C PRO A 140 4.50 35.95 -2.10
N ASP A 141 4.16 37.06 -2.78
CA ASP A 141 4.33 38.46 -2.36
C ASP A 141 3.06 39.09 -1.79
N GLY A 142 1.95 38.32 -1.72
CA GLY A 142 0.65 38.82 -1.26
C GLY A 142 -0.17 39.50 -2.33
N GLU A 143 0.33 39.62 -3.57
CA GLU A 143 -0.38 40.21 -4.68
C GLU A 143 -1.10 39.15 -5.53
N MET A 144 -2.24 39.54 -6.11
CA MET A 144 -3.01 38.65 -6.97
C MET A 144 -2.31 38.45 -8.31
N GLN A 145 -2.05 37.18 -8.68
CA GLN A 145 -1.28 36.79 -9.87
C GLN A 145 -1.95 35.66 -10.65
N GLU A 146 -1.62 35.57 -11.95
CA GLU A 146 -2.04 34.49 -12.83
C GLU A 146 -0.99 33.36 -12.79
N PHE A 147 -1.44 32.12 -12.51
CA PHE A 147 -0.59 30.91 -12.52
C PHE A 147 -1.13 29.91 -13.54
N GLU A 148 -0.26 29.38 -14.40
CA GLU A 148 -0.60 28.29 -15.30
C GLU A 148 -0.57 26.98 -14.52
N VAL A 149 -1.67 26.21 -14.54
CA VAL A 149 -1.74 24.87 -13.99
C VAL A 149 -1.02 23.91 -14.95
N LYS A 150 0.05 23.31 -14.50
CA LYS A 150 0.88 22.38 -15.29
C LYS A 150 0.56 20.93 -15.01
N TYR A 151 0.21 20.60 -13.76
CA TYR A 151 -0.01 19.24 -13.31
C TYR A 151 -1.28 19.13 -12.49
N VAL A 152 -1.83 17.93 -12.50
CA VAL A 152 -2.91 17.51 -11.60
C VAL A 152 -2.44 16.30 -10.81
N PHE A 153 -2.96 16.09 -9.60
CA PHE A 153 -2.79 14.84 -8.88
C PHE A 153 -4.03 14.43 -8.09
N GLY A 154 -4.21 13.11 -7.96
CA GLY A 154 -5.45 12.55 -7.49
C GLY A 154 -6.55 12.59 -8.55
N THR A 155 -7.58 11.78 -8.34
CA THR A 155 -8.69 11.62 -9.27
C THR A 155 -10.04 11.52 -8.58
N GLU A 156 -10.15 10.78 -7.48
CA GLU A 156 -11.34 10.58 -6.66
C GLU A 156 -10.93 10.36 -5.20
N PRO A 157 -11.64 10.93 -4.23
CA PRO A 157 -12.76 11.90 -4.35
C PRO A 157 -12.29 13.33 -4.59
N LEU A 158 -10.98 13.57 -4.60
CA LEU A 158 -10.32 14.87 -4.64
C LEU A 158 -9.33 14.94 -5.79
N GLN A 159 -9.35 16.06 -6.53
CA GLN A 159 -8.28 16.41 -7.45
C GLN A 159 -7.68 17.75 -7.07
N GLN A 160 -6.35 17.81 -7.00
CA GLN A 160 -5.59 19.03 -6.74
C GLN A 160 -4.80 19.47 -7.98
N TYR A 161 -4.43 20.75 -8.01
CA TYR A 161 -3.80 21.40 -9.14
C TYR A 161 -2.46 21.98 -8.73
N MET A 162 -1.48 21.90 -9.62
CA MET A 162 -0.12 22.30 -9.32
C MET A 162 0.41 23.27 -10.37
N VAL A 163 1.22 24.21 -9.90
CA VAL A 163 1.85 25.27 -10.70
C VAL A 163 3.36 25.24 -10.53
N GLU A 164 4.09 25.56 -11.58
CA GLU A 164 5.54 25.78 -11.51
C GLU A 164 5.83 27.22 -11.07
N MET A 165 6.75 27.36 -10.11
CA MET A 165 7.13 28.65 -9.53
C MET A 165 8.43 29.19 -10.10
N ASP A 166 9.33 28.28 -10.52
CA ASP A 166 10.62 28.67 -11.11
C ASP A 166 10.46 28.95 -12.60
N SER A 167 11.27 29.88 -13.11
CA SER A 167 11.45 30.04 -14.55
C SER A 167 12.17 28.80 -15.11
N GLU A 168 11.83 28.36 -16.31
CA GLU A 168 12.50 27.27 -17.03
C GLU A 168 13.98 27.59 -17.35
N GLU A 169 14.46 28.79 -17.02
CA GLU A 169 15.86 29.17 -17.19
C GLU A 169 16.77 28.30 -16.32
N ASN A 170 17.71 27.63 -16.95
CA ASN A 170 18.71 26.71 -16.37
C ASN A 170 18.20 25.32 -15.98
N LEU A 171 17.04 24.89 -16.41
CA LEU A 171 16.59 23.50 -16.31
C LEU A 171 16.95 22.72 -17.59
N GLU A 172 17.34 21.46 -17.45
CA GLU A 172 17.47 20.53 -18.59
C GLU A 172 16.07 20.01 -18.97
N GLU A 173 15.91 19.49 -20.20
CA GLU A 173 14.61 19.06 -20.74
C GLU A 173 13.86 18.05 -19.85
N ALA A 174 14.59 17.25 -19.04
CA ALA A 174 14.00 16.25 -18.13
C ALA A 174 13.86 16.74 -16.68
N GLU A 175 14.24 17.98 -16.39
CA GLU A 175 14.21 18.55 -15.05
C GLU A 175 12.96 19.39 -14.83
N ILE A 176 12.40 19.31 -13.62
CA ILE A 176 11.36 20.21 -13.14
C ILE A 176 11.89 21.07 -12.00
N GLY A 177 11.55 22.35 -12.04
CA GLY A 177 11.82 23.30 -10.97
C GLY A 177 10.92 23.11 -9.76
N GLN A 178 10.72 24.17 -8.99
CA GLN A 178 9.82 24.14 -7.85
C GLN A 178 8.36 24.07 -8.33
N VAL A 179 7.64 23.08 -7.84
CA VAL A 179 6.20 22.90 -8.09
C VAL A 179 5.43 23.08 -6.78
N GLN A 180 4.38 23.91 -6.82
CA GLN A 180 3.51 24.19 -5.68
C GLN A 180 2.12 23.64 -5.90
N VAL A 181 1.56 23.05 -4.85
CA VAL A 181 0.20 22.54 -4.81
C VAL A 181 -0.74 23.65 -4.36
N LEU A 182 -1.74 23.95 -5.17
CA LEU A 182 -2.79 24.90 -4.82
C LEU A 182 -3.69 24.31 -3.73
N ARG A 183 -4.20 25.17 -2.84
CA ARG A 183 -5.24 24.77 -1.89
C ARG A 183 -6.64 24.78 -2.51
N LEU A 184 -6.83 25.46 -3.62
CA LEU A 184 -8.04 25.33 -4.43
C LEU A 184 -8.07 23.92 -5.03
N SER A 185 -9.05 23.16 -4.61
CA SER A 185 -9.19 21.74 -4.88
C SER A 185 -10.59 21.44 -5.44
N TRP A 186 -10.72 20.34 -6.15
CA TRP A 186 -11.97 19.91 -6.76
C TRP A 186 -12.51 18.68 -6.07
N ASP A 187 -13.71 18.79 -5.49
CA ASP A 187 -14.50 17.65 -5.02
C ASP A 187 -15.15 16.98 -6.23
N THR A 188 -14.73 15.76 -6.55
CA THR A 188 -15.19 15.06 -7.73
C THR A 188 -16.58 14.42 -7.54
N GLU A 189 -17.05 14.26 -6.30
CA GLU A 189 -18.39 13.75 -5.98
C GLU A 189 -19.44 14.86 -6.02
N LYS A 190 -19.11 16.05 -5.49
CA LYS A 190 -19.98 17.22 -5.53
C LYS A 190 -19.89 18.00 -6.83
N GLU A 191 -18.86 17.74 -7.64
CA GLU A 191 -18.51 18.49 -8.86
C GLU A 191 -18.39 20.00 -8.58
N ASP A 192 -17.68 20.35 -7.49
CA ASP A 192 -17.49 21.75 -7.10
C ASP A 192 -16.09 22.03 -6.55
N TRP A 193 -15.70 23.32 -6.59
CA TRP A 193 -14.47 23.81 -6.03
C TRP A 193 -14.60 24.08 -4.54
N PHE A 194 -13.56 23.77 -3.79
CA PHE A 194 -13.43 24.15 -2.39
C PHE A 194 -11.99 24.58 -2.08
N TYR A 195 -11.83 25.29 -0.97
CA TYR A 195 -10.52 25.69 -0.47
C TYR A 195 -10.11 24.76 0.65
N LEU A 196 -9.08 23.94 0.39
CA LEU A 196 -8.55 22.97 1.35
C LEU A 196 -7.73 23.72 2.43
N ARG A 197 -8.32 23.92 3.60
CA ARG A 197 -7.64 24.55 4.72
C ARG A 197 -6.64 23.62 5.39
N PRO A 198 -5.52 24.17 5.93
CA PRO A 198 -4.72 23.41 6.87
C PRO A 198 -5.56 23.08 8.12
N PRO A 199 -5.34 21.91 8.75
CA PRO A 199 -5.99 21.61 10.03
C PRO A 199 -5.74 22.70 11.08
N ASP A 200 -6.75 22.97 11.91
CA ASP A 200 -6.70 23.96 13.01
C ASP A 200 -6.39 25.43 12.55
N VAL A 201 -6.71 25.78 11.30
CA VAL A 201 -6.55 27.13 10.75
C VAL A 201 -7.90 27.67 10.29
N ASP A 202 -8.43 28.68 11.00
CA ASP A 202 -9.71 29.31 10.68
C ASP A 202 -9.55 30.65 9.94
N ASP A 203 -8.42 31.32 10.15
CA ASP A 203 -8.15 32.64 9.58
C ASP A 203 -7.35 32.55 8.26
N LYS A 204 -7.41 33.64 7.48
CA LYS A 204 -6.57 33.81 6.29
C LYS A 204 -5.09 33.65 6.64
N LEU A 205 -4.39 32.83 5.87
CA LEU A 205 -2.93 32.73 5.92
C LEU A 205 -2.29 33.91 5.17
N GLU A 206 -1.43 34.65 5.83
CA GLU A 206 -0.62 35.66 5.18
C GLU A 206 0.43 35.02 4.26
N SER A 207 0.87 35.75 3.21
CA SER A 207 1.77 35.18 2.19
C SER A 207 3.15 34.75 2.72
N ASP A 208 3.56 35.19 3.90
CA ASP A 208 4.80 34.78 4.59
C ASP A 208 4.58 33.64 5.60
N ASP A 209 3.36 33.24 5.85
CA ASP A 209 3.05 32.10 6.73
C ASP A 209 3.60 30.78 6.15
N PRO A 210 4.29 29.96 6.96
CA PRO A 210 4.81 28.66 6.52
C PRO A 210 3.75 27.71 5.92
N LEU A 211 2.49 27.87 6.29
CA LEU A 211 1.35 27.08 5.79
C LEU A 211 0.71 27.67 4.53
N HIS A 212 1.09 28.89 4.12
CA HIS A 212 0.58 29.45 2.86
C HIS A 212 0.92 28.55 1.66
N TRP A 213 0.03 28.48 0.66
CA TRP A 213 0.19 27.52 -0.45
C TRP A 213 1.48 27.68 -1.25
N THR A 214 2.11 28.88 -1.24
CA THR A 214 3.40 29.13 -1.90
C THR A 214 4.62 28.72 -1.07
N ARG A 215 4.44 28.14 0.12
CA ARG A 215 5.51 27.79 1.05
C ARG A 215 5.80 26.29 1.08
N SER A 216 6.75 25.92 1.90
CA SER A 216 7.36 24.57 1.92
C SER A 216 6.38 23.42 2.17
N THR A 217 5.29 23.66 2.91
CA THR A 217 4.29 22.61 3.19
C THR A 217 3.52 22.16 1.97
N GLN A 218 3.40 23.03 0.97
CA GLN A 218 2.72 22.75 -0.30
C GLN A 218 3.72 22.56 -1.47
N CYS A 219 5.02 22.48 -1.18
CA CYS A 219 6.04 22.21 -2.20
C CYS A 219 5.99 20.72 -2.58
N TRP A 220 5.52 20.41 -3.79
CA TRP A 220 5.40 19.05 -4.31
C TRP A 220 6.73 18.30 -4.26
N ASN A 221 7.84 18.92 -4.69
CA ASN A 221 9.16 18.29 -4.76
C ASN A 221 9.61 17.69 -3.41
N THR A 222 9.17 18.25 -2.28
CA THR A 222 9.60 17.79 -0.94
C THR A 222 8.55 17.03 -0.16
N SER A 223 7.27 17.30 -0.43
CA SER A 223 6.17 16.80 0.41
C SER A 223 5.34 15.70 -0.27
N CYS A 224 5.18 15.73 -1.59
CA CYS A 224 4.25 14.87 -2.32
C CYS A 224 4.94 13.91 -3.29
N ALA A 225 6.00 14.38 -3.98
CA ALA A 225 6.62 13.72 -5.11
C ALA A 225 7.10 12.29 -4.83
N ASP A 226 7.60 12.01 -3.64
CA ASP A 226 8.15 10.72 -3.25
C ASP A 226 7.11 9.58 -3.25
N CYS A 227 5.82 9.94 -3.08
CA CYS A 227 4.69 9.02 -3.12
C CYS A 227 3.90 9.10 -4.44
N HIS A 228 4.08 10.15 -5.25
CA HIS A 228 3.33 10.43 -6.47
C HIS A 228 4.19 10.40 -7.73
N SER A 229 5.38 9.82 -7.67
CA SER A 229 6.25 9.58 -8.83
C SER A 229 7.08 8.32 -8.66
N THR A 230 7.72 7.86 -9.72
CA THR A 230 8.58 6.68 -9.72
C THR A 230 10.04 7.10 -9.84
N ASN A 231 10.90 6.63 -8.92
CA ASN A 231 12.34 6.91 -8.91
C ASN A 231 12.67 8.41 -8.84
N LEU A 232 12.16 9.07 -7.81
CA LEU A 232 12.35 10.50 -7.59
C LEU A 232 13.79 10.85 -7.20
N HIS A 233 14.34 11.86 -7.87
CA HIS A 233 15.58 12.55 -7.47
C HIS A 233 15.28 14.05 -7.32
N LYS A 234 15.30 14.57 -6.09
CA LYS A 234 14.94 15.97 -5.79
C LYS A 234 15.95 16.95 -6.34
N ASN A 235 17.25 16.63 -6.30
CA ASN A 235 18.37 17.38 -6.83
C ASN A 235 18.34 18.89 -6.49
N TYR A 236 18.09 19.23 -5.21
CA TYR A 236 18.03 20.61 -4.78
C TYR A 236 19.43 21.25 -4.69
N ASP A 237 19.65 22.33 -5.44
CA ASP A 237 20.86 23.14 -5.35
C ASP A 237 20.67 24.23 -4.27
N GLU A 238 21.28 24.02 -3.09
CA GLU A 238 21.20 24.94 -1.97
C GLU A 238 21.77 26.34 -2.29
N LYS A 239 22.76 26.43 -3.20
CA LYS A 239 23.39 27.72 -3.53
C LYS A 239 22.53 28.56 -4.44
N LYS A 240 21.83 27.91 -5.35
CA LYS A 240 20.90 28.56 -6.28
C LYS A 240 19.49 28.64 -5.70
N GLN A 241 19.21 27.86 -4.63
CA GLN A 241 17.86 27.67 -4.08
C GLN A 241 16.87 27.20 -5.15
N GLN A 242 17.31 26.25 -5.98
CA GLN A 242 16.55 25.77 -7.14
C GLN A 242 16.50 24.25 -7.13
N PHE A 243 15.36 23.70 -7.52
CA PHE A 243 15.18 22.26 -7.77
C PHE A 243 15.59 21.92 -9.20
N HIS A 244 16.20 20.76 -9.37
CA HIS A 244 16.50 20.06 -10.60
C HIS A 244 15.90 18.66 -10.55
N THR A 245 14.62 18.59 -10.17
CA THR A 245 13.94 17.33 -9.86
C THR A 245 13.76 16.49 -11.10
N THR A 246 14.14 15.22 -11.00
CA THR A 246 13.93 14.21 -12.05
C THR A 246 13.24 12.97 -11.48
N PHE A 247 12.58 12.23 -12.34
CA PHE A 247 11.93 10.96 -12.03
C PHE A 247 11.91 10.07 -13.28
N SER A 248 11.72 8.77 -13.12
CA SER A 248 11.61 7.85 -14.25
C SER A 248 10.23 7.89 -14.89
N GLU A 249 9.17 8.04 -14.07
CA GLU A 249 7.78 8.18 -14.51
C GLU A 249 7.02 9.10 -13.55
N MET A 250 6.09 9.87 -14.10
CA MET A 250 5.38 10.93 -13.39
C MET A 250 4.44 10.42 -12.31
N ASP A 251 3.98 9.19 -12.41
CA ASP A 251 3.02 8.53 -11.52
C ASP A 251 3.64 7.35 -10.76
N VAL A 252 2.82 6.60 -10.02
CA VAL A 252 3.25 5.39 -9.27
C VAL A 252 3.20 4.19 -10.20
N SER A 253 4.23 4.04 -11.01
CA SER A 253 4.32 3.00 -12.03
C SER A 253 4.83 1.66 -11.49
N CYS A 254 4.99 0.67 -12.39
CA CYS A 254 5.40 -0.70 -12.07
C CYS A 254 6.64 -0.76 -11.17
N GLU A 255 7.66 0.02 -11.52
CA GLU A 255 8.95 0.01 -10.84
C GLU A 255 8.94 0.73 -9.48
N ALA A 256 7.89 1.50 -9.16
CA ALA A 256 7.70 2.06 -7.82
C ALA A 256 7.44 0.99 -6.75
N CYS A 257 6.86 -0.15 -7.15
CA CYS A 257 6.58 -1.30 -6.28
C CYS A 257 7.54 -2.46 -6.51
N HIS A 258 7.90 -2.73 -7.77
CA HIS A 258 8.71 -3.88 -8.15
C HIS A 258 10.22 -3.62 -8.16
N GLY A 259 10.63 -2.35 -8.07
CA GLY A 259 12.03 -1.94 -8.19
C GLY A 259 12.53 -1.88 -9.64
N PRO A 260 13.79 -1.48 -9.84
CA PRO A 260 14.36 -1.25 -11.16
C PRO A 260 14.43 -2.55 -11.99
N GLY A 261 13.82 -2.53 -13.18
CA GLY A 261 13.47 -3.72 -13.97
C GLY A 261 14.54 -4.22 -14.94
N SER A 262 15.68 -3.54 -15.12
CA SER A 262 16.64 -3.90 -16.17
C SER A 262 17.17 -5.33 -16.04
N LEU A 263 17.48 -5.79 -14.83
CA LEU A 263 17.94 -7.17 -14.60
C LEU A 263 16.86 -8.19 -14.93
N HIS A 264 15.62 -7.91 -14.57
CA HIS A 264 14.47 -8.77 -14.90
C HIS A 264 14.32 -8.93 -16.43
N VAL A 265 14.35 -7.81 -17.15
CA VAL A 265 14.23 -7.81 -18.62
C VAL A 265 15.38 -8.58 -19.28
N GLU A 266 16.61 -8.42 -18.80
CA GLU A 266 17.78 -9.18 -19.28
C GLU A 266 17.64 -10.68 -18.98
N LEU A 267 17.28 -11.03 -17.74
CA LEU A 267 17.07 -12.42 -17.33
C LEU A 267 15.95 -13.09 -18.14
N ALA A 268 14.85 -12.39 -18.36
CA ALA A 268 13.72 -12.91 -19.14
C ALA A 268 14.06 -13.19 -20.62
N LYS A 269 15.07 -12.50 -21.17
CA LYS A 269 15.59 -12.73 -22.53
C LYS A 269 16.61 -13.86 -22.60
N THR A 270 17.15 -14.33 -21.48
CA THR A 270 18.15 -15.38 -21.45
C THR A 270 17.51 -16.76 -21.60
N ASN A 271 18.28 -17.73 -22.12
CA ASN A 271 17.88 -19.14 -22.16
C ASN A 271 18.34 -19.90 -20.90
N SER A 272 18.67 -19.20 -19.82
CA SER A 272 19.08 -19.81 -18.57
C SER A 272 17.92 -20.56 -17.91
N LEU A 273 18.23 -21.71 -17.30
CA LEU A 273 17.26 -22.53 -16.54
C LEU A 273 17.10 -22.05 -15.09
N PHE A 274 18.00 -21.17 -14.61
CA PHE A 274 18.11 -20.81 -13.19
C PHE A 274 18.18 -19.31 -12.94
N TRP A 275 17.79 -18.50 -13.89
CA TRP A 275 17.87 -17.06 -13.77
C TRP A 275 17.08 -16.51 -12.57
N ASP A 276 15.90 -17.07 -12.33
CA ASP A 276 15.00 -16.71 -11.25
C ASP A 276 15.55 -16.98 -9.85
N ARG A 277 16.34 -18.05 -9.70
CA ARG A 277 16.78 -18.52 -8.37
C ARG A 277 17.96 -17.75 -7.80
N ARG A 278 18.77 -17.15 -8.64
CA ARG A 278 19.98 -16.45 -8.21
C ARG A 278 19.73 -14.98 -7.90
N TYR A 279 18.81 -14.35 -8.63
CA TYR A 279 18.58 -12.91 -8.60
C TYR A 279 17.14 -12.55 -8.22
N GLY A 280 16.35 -13.49 -7.67
CA GLY A 280 14.96 -13.23 -7.26
C GLY A 280 14.13 -12.62 -8.40
N TYR A 281 14.24 -13.16 -9.61
CA TYR A 281 13.68 -12.58 -10.83
C TYR A 281 14.24 -11.19 -11.21
N GLY A 282 15.24 -10.68 -10.49
CA GLY A 282 15.79 -9.35 -10.69
C GLY A 282 14.90 -8.19 -10.25
N LEU A 283 13.90 -8.47 -9.44
CA LEU A 283 12.92 -7.53 -8.88
C LEU A 283 12.76 -7.75 -7.38
N ALA A 284 12.03 -6.87 -6.70
CA ALA A 284 11.63 -7.07 -5.31
C ALA A 284 10.79 -8.35 -5.14
N GLU A 285 11.11 -9.16 -4.14
CA GLU A 285 10.45 -10.46 -3.90
C GLU A 285 9.17 -10.29 -3.07
N LEU A 286 8.19 -9.57 -3.62
CA LEU A 286 6.94 -9.20 -2.93
C LEU A 286 6.10 -10.41 -2.49
N LYS A 287 6.29 -11.59 -3.14
CA LYS A 287 5.60 -12.85 -2.80
C LYS A 287 6.46 -13.81 -1.99
N SER A 288 7.50 -13.31 -1.30
CA SER A 288 8.33 -14.13 -0.40
C SER A 288 7.47 -14.77 0.71
N GLU A 289 8.01 -15.74 1.46
CA GLU A 289 7.33 -16.29 2.63
C GLU A 289 7.12 -15.23 3.73
N ASP A 290 8.01 -14.24 3.80
CA ASP A 290 7.88 -13.08 4.68
C ASP A 290 6.90 -12.06 4.11
N SER A 291 5.78 -11.88 4.78
CA SER A 291 4.76 -10.89 4.39
C SER A 291 5.22 -9.44 4.55
N HIS A 292 6.25 -9.19 5.38
CA HIS A 292 6.76 -7.84 5.62
C HIS A 292 7.33 -7.21 4.35
N VAL A 293 7.98 -7.99 3.49
CA VAL A 293 8.54 -7.46 2.22
C VAL A 293 7.49 -6.75 1.37
N GLU A 294 6.28 -7.32 1.24
CA GLU A 294 5.18 -6.69 0.53
C GLU A 294 4.61 -5.50 1.30
N ILE A 295 4.32 -5.71 2.59
CA ILE A 295 3.68 -4.70 3.43
C ILE A 295 4.56 -3.45 3.53
N GLU A 296 5.86 -3.61 3.74
CA GLU A 296 6.83 -2.52 3.85
C GLU A 296 7.07 -1.81 2.51
N THR A 297 6.96 -2.53 1.39
CA THR A 297 6.95 -1.90 0.06
C THR A 297 5.74 -0.97 -0.09
N CYS A 298 4.55 -1.37 0.33
CA CYS A 298 3.37 -0.50 0.34
C CYS A 298 3.54 0.68 1.32
N ALA A 299 4.15 0.43 2.48
CA ALA A 299 4.38 1.43 3.52
C ALA A 299 5.23 2.61 3.05
N ARG A 300 6.07 2.44 2.03
CA ARG A 300 6.90 3.51 1.45
C ARG A 300 6.07 4.73 1.05
N CYS A 301 4.83 4.55 0.63
CA CYS A 301 3.88 5.61 0.28
C CYS A 301 2.68 5.66 1.23
N HIS A 302 2.21 4.52 1.74
CA HIS A 302 1.02 4.43 2.58
C HIS A 302 1.31 4.59 4.08
N SER A 303 2.34 5.38 4.45
CA SER A 303 2.67 5.75 5.83
C SER A 303 3.03 7.22 5.98
N ARG A 304 2.71 7.81 7.14
CA ARG A 304 3.30 9.10 7.53
C ARG A 304 4.71 8.82 8.04
N ARG A 305 5.70 9.34 7.34
CA ARG A 305 7.10 8.99 7.56
C ARG A 305 8.05 10.14 7.21
N ARG A 306 9.28 10.01 7.63
CA ARG A 306 10.40 10.84 7.17
C ARG A 306 11.37 9.97 6.38
N VAL A 307 11.94 10.52 5.32
CA VAL A 307 13.00 9.85 4.56
C VAL A 307 14.31 9.98 5.34
N LEU A 308 14.96 8.86 5.63
CA LEU A 308 16.28 8.78 6.28
C LEU A 308 17.36 8.55 5.23
N GLU A 309 17.14 7.61 4.31
CA GLU A 309 18.07 7.26 3.24
C GLU A 309 17.37 7.39 1.88
N PRO A 310 17.66 8.45 1.10
CA PRO A 310 17.18 8.57 -0.26
C PRO A 310 17.76 7.44 -1.13
N GLY A 311 16.94 6.77 -1.92
CA GLY A 311 17.37 5.70 -2.81
C GLY A 311 17.20 4.29 -2.24
N SER A 312 16.58 4.14 -1.06
CA SER A 312 16.05 2.84 -0.61
C SER A 312 15.12 2.26 -1.68
N LEU A 313 15.25 0.97 -1.99
CA LEU A 313 14.52 0.31 -3.07
C LEU A 313 13.31 -0.48 -2.54
N PRO A 314 12.28 -0.73 -3.38
CA PRO A 314 11.23 -1.69 -3.07
C PRO A 314 11.83 -3.05 -2.68
N GLY A 315 11.34 -3.63 -1.59
CA GLY A 315 11.86 -4.89 -1.04
C GLY A 315 12.95 -4.73 0.03
N ASP A 316 13.55 -3.54 0.16
CA ASP A 316 14.41 -3.22 1.32
C ASP A 316 13.55 -3.07 2.58
N SER A 317 14.16 -3.25 3.76
CA SER A 317 13.48 -3.00 5.02
C SER A 317 13.05 -1.53 5.13
N PHE A 318 11.82 -1.32 5.58
CA PHE A 318 11.26 0.03 5.70
C PHE A 318 12.09 0.92 6.63
N GLU A 319 12.54 0.39 7.77
CA GLU A 319 13.30 1.14 8.76
C GLU A 319 14.71 1.54 8.28
N ASP A 320 15.24 0.88 7.26
CA ASP A 320 16.54 1.27 6.67
C ASP A 320 16.41 2.57 5.85
N GLY A 321 15.24 2.79 5.23
CA GLY A 321 14.99 3.97 4.39
C GLY A 321 14.17 5.07 5.07
N PHE A 322 13.34 4.72 6.06
CA PHE A 322 12.33 5.62 6.60
C PHE A 322 12.17 5.54 8.11
N ALA A 323 11.80 6.66 8.72
CA ALA A 323 11.32 6.72 10.09
C ALA A 323 9.80 6.89 10.10
N LEU A 324 9.08 5.90 10.63
CA LEU A 324 7.64 5.96 10.79
C LEU A 324 7.26 6.99 11.87
N GLU A 325 6.15 7.71 11.65
CA GLU A 325 5.55 8.56 12.69
C GLU A 325 5.08 7.69 13.87
N LEU A 326 5.54 8.05 15.07
CA LEU A 326 5.21 7.34 16.30
C LEU A 326 3.82 7.74 16.82
N LEU A 327 3.28 6.93 17.73
CA LEU A 327 2.06 7.26 18.46
C LEU A 327 2.29 8.51 19.32
N SER A 328 1.85 9.65 18.83
CA SER A 328 1.93 10.95 19.51
C SER A 328 0.52 11.54 19.69
N PRO A 329 0.29 12.40 20.68
CA PRO A 329 -1.03 13.00 20.91
C PRO A 329 -1.48 13.96 19.81
N GLN A 330 -0.59 14.31 18.86
CA GLN A 330 -0.90 15.11 17.68
C GLN A 330 -1.46 14.27 16.53
N THR A 331 -1.07 13.00 16.45
CA THR A 331 -1.34 12.14 15.31
C THR A 331 -2.25 10.96 15.62
N TYR A 332 -2.33 10.55 16.89
CA TYR A 332 -3.12 9.41 17.33
C TYR A 332 -3.90 9.68 18.61
N HIS A 333 -5.03 9.03 18.75
CA HIS A 333 -5.68 8.87 20.05
C HIS A 333 -4.87 7.93 20.97
N ALA A 334 -5.07 8.03 22.27
CA ALA A 334 -4.31 7.25 23.25
C ALA A 334 -4.45 5.73 23.08
N ASP A 335 -5.52 5.26 22.47
CA ASP A 335 -5.76 3.85 22.16
C ASP A 335 -5.20 3.43 20.80
N GLY A 336 -4.50 4.32 20.09
CA GLY A 336 -3.86 4.09 18.81
C GLY A 336 -4.76 4.26 17.60
N GLN A 337 -6.01 4.72 17.76
CA GLN A 337 -6.83 5.15 16.64
C GLN A 337 -6.25 6.39 15.99
N ILE A 338 -6.46 6.53 14.68
CA ILE A 338 -5.97 7.67 13.90
C ILE A 338 -6.68 8.95 14.34
N LEU A 339 -5.92 10.01 14.62
CA LEU A 339 -6.42 11.34 14.92
C LEU A 339 -6.20 12.30 13.75
N ASP A 340 -4.97 12.35 13.23
CA ASP A 340 -4.58 13.15 12.07
C ASP A 340 -4.20 12.25 10.89
N GLU A 341 -3.96 12.80 9.73
CA GLU A 341 -3.62 12.05 8.51
C GLU A 341 -2.28 11.32 8.64
N VAL A 342 -2.32 10.06 9.05
CA VAL A 342 -1.14 9.19 9.23
C VAL A 342 -1.09 8.03 8.24
N TYR A 343 -2.02 8.00 7.30
CA TYR A 343 -2.23 6.92 6.33
C TYR A 343 -2.49 5.57 7.01
N VAL A 344 -2.38 4.47 6.28
CA VAL A 344 -2.90 3.17 6.75
C VAL A 344 -1.86 2.29 7.44
N TYR A 345 -0.56 2.43 7.14
CA TYR A 345 0.46 1.53 7.67
C TYR A 345 0.59 1.58 9.18
N GLY A 346 0.64 2.80 9.76
CA GLY A 346 0.78 2.99 11.21
C GLY A 346 -0.37 2.40 12.02
N SER A 347 -1.59 2.38 11.49
CA SER A 347 -2.72 1.69 12.12
C SER A 347 -2.72 0.18 11.83
N TYR A 348 -2.32 -0.24 10.62
CA TYR A 348 -2.28 -1.64 10.24
C TYR A 348 -1.32 -2.49 11.08
N ILE A 349 -0.12 -1.98 11.37
CA ILE A 349 0.86 -2.68 12.22
C ILE A 349 0.38 -2.90 13.67
N GLN A 350 -0.64 -2.15 14.12
CA GLN A 350 -1.30 -2.38 15.41
C GLN A 350 -2.31 -3.54 15.36
N SER A 351 -2.67 -4.02 14.17
CA SER A 351 -3.70 -5.04 13.98
C SER A 351 -3.17 -6.45 14.28
N LYS A 352 -4.09 -7.31 14.74
CA LYS A 352 -3.79 -8.75 14.84
C LYS A 352 -3.55 -9.41 13.48
N MET A 353 -4.10 -8.84 12.41
CA MET A 353 -3.92 -9.36 11.05
C MET A 353 -2.48 -9.20 10.59
N TYR A 354 -1.87 -8.02 10.81
CA TYR A 354 -0.45 -7.80 10.55
C TYR A 354 0.42 -8.86 11.27
N HIS A 355 0.21 -9.06 12.57
CA HIS A 355 0.96 -10.04 13.37
C HIS A 355 0.67 -11.51 12.99
N LYS A 356 -0.29 -11.76 12.12
CA LYS A 356 -0.59 -13.09 11.54
C LYS A 356 -0.13 -13.22 10.10
N GLY A 357 0.60 -12.24 9.59
CA GLY A 357 1.18 -12.26 8.25
C GLY A 357 0.17 -12.06 7.12
N ILE A 358 -1.00 -11.46 7.42
CA ILE A 358 -1.96 -11.05 6.38
C ILE A 358 -1.36 -9.89 5.60
N ARG A 359 -1.46 -9.94 4.29
CA ARG A 359 -0.87 -8.98 3.36
C ARG A 359 -1.89 -7.94 2.90
N CYS A 360 -1.40 -6.81 2.43
CA CYS A 360 -2.26 -5.82 1.76
C CYS A 360 -2.99 -6.46 0.57
N THR A 361 -2.27 -7.29 -0.20
CA THR A 361 -2.85 -7.98 -1.35
C THR A 361 -3.80 -9.12 -1.03
N ASP A 362 -4.00 -9.49 0.23
CA ASP A 362 -5.08 -10.42 0.58
C ASP A 362 -6.45 -9.77 0.43
N CYS A 363 -6.53 -8.44 0.63
CA CYS A 363 -7.75 -7.64 0.51
C CYS A 363 -7.80 -6.79 -0.75
N HIS A 364 -6.67 -6.24 -1.19
CA HIS A 364 -6.56 -5.32 -2.32
C HIS A 364 -5.99 -6.00 -3.57
N ASP A 365 -6.42 -5.54 -4.75
CA ASP A 365 -5.74 -5.76 -6.02
C ASP A 365 -4.90 -4.50 -6.31
N PRO A 366 -3.57 -4.55 -6.17
CA PRO A 366 -2.72 -3.37 -6.27
C PRO A 366 -2.65 -2.81 -7.70
N HIS A 367 -2.82 -3.65 -8.74
CA HIS A 367 -2.81 -3.18 -10.11
C HIS A 367 -4.07 -2.38 -10.44
N LYS A 368 -5.23 -2.81 -9.94
CA LYS A 368 -6.51 -2.10 -10.13
C LYS A 368 -6.75 -0.99 -9.11
N ALA A 369 -5.95 -0.93 -8.06
CA ALA A 369 -6.19 -0.10 -6.88
C ALA A 369 -7.61 -0.28 -6.29
N LYS A 370 -8.14 -1.52 -6.29
CA LYS A 370 -9.50 -1.87 -5.86
C LYS A 370 -9.49 -3.02 -4.85
N LEU A 371 -10.59 -3.13 -4.11
CA LEU A 371 -10.81 -4.30 -3.25
C LEU A 371 -11.09 -5.55 -4.09
N LYS A 372 -10.58 -6.70 -3.65
CA LYS A 372 -10.82 -8.01 -4.30
C LYS A 372 -12.27 -8.48 -4.19
N TYR A 373 -12.96 -8.10 -3.12
CA TYR A 373 -14.36 -8.44 -2.86
C TYR A 373 -15.10 -7.22 -2.36
N THR A 374 -16.40 -7.15 -2.60
CA THR A 374 -17.26 -6.05 -2.17
C THR A 374 -18.01 -6.38 -0.88
N GLY A 375 -18.24 -5.36 -0.04
CA GLY A 375 -19.02 -5.47 1.19
C GLY A 375 -18.45 -6.51 2.17
N ASN A 376 -19.31 -7.16 2.93
CA ASN A 376 -18.93 -8.14 3.94
C ASN A 376 -18.21 -9.38 3.37
N ALA A 377 -18.34 -9.65 2.06
CA ALA A 377 -17.63 -10.77 1.42
C ALA A 377 -16.10 -10.64 1.55
N LEU A 378 -15.56 -9.42 1.63
CA LEU A 378 -14.14 -9.18 1.87
C LEU A 378 -13.66 -9.83 3.18
N CYS A 379 -14.46 -9.75 4.23
CA CYS A 379 -14.13 -10.26 5.56
C CYS A 379 -14.53 -11.73 5.72
N THR A 380 -15.74 -12.08 5.25
CA THR A 380 -16.32 -13.41 5.46
C THR A 380 -15.64 -14.50 4.64
N ASN A 381 -14.93 -14.14 3.57
CA ASN A 381 -14.12 -15.09 2.81
C ASN A 381 -13.09 -15.84 3.69
N CYS A 382 -12.57 -15.18 4.72
CA CYS A 382 -11.67 -15.78 5.71
C CYS A 382 -12.38 -16.09 7.03
N HIS A 383 -13.20 -15.18 7.54
CA HIS A 383 -13.74 -15.26 8.91
C HIS A 383 -14.89 -16.25 9.10
N GLN A 384 -15.59 -16.65 8.04
CA GLN A 384 -16.64 -17.68 8.14
C GLN A 384 -16.14 -19.11 7.90
N ASN A 385 -15.08 -19.27 7.10
CA ASN A 385 -14.62 -20.61 6.67
C ASN A 385 -13.82 -21.36 7.73
N GLN A 386 -13.28 -20.68 8.73
CA GLN A 386 -12.39 -21.31 9.73
C GLN A 386 -13.12 -21.83 10.97
N HIS A 387 -14.33 -21.36 11.25
CA HIS A 387 -15.15 -21.80 12.38
C HIS A 387 -16.63 -21.89 12.01
N PRO A 388 -17.15 -23.09 11.69
CA PRO A 388 -18.56 -23.27 11.33
C PRO A 388 -19.57 -22.82 12.38
N SER A 389 -19.13 -22.62 13.64
CA SER A 389 -19.95 -22.12 14.74
C SER A 389 -19.91 -20.61 14.93
N SER A 390 -19.09 -19.89 14.16
CA SER A 390 -18.87 -18.45 14.31
C SER A 390 -19.27 -17.75 13.01
N VAL A 391 -20.56 -17.65 12.77
CA VAL A 391 -21.07 -16.83 11.67
C VAL A 391 -21.11 -15.39 12.16
N TYR A 392 -20.13 -14.57 11.77
CA TYR A 392 -20.03 -13.18 12.20
C TYR A 392 -20.99 -12.26 11.42
N ASP A 393 -21.29 -12.58 10.17
CA ASP A 393 -22.22 -11.80 9.34
C ASP A 393 -23.67 -12.21 9.64
N ASN A 394 -24.14 -11.90 10.83
CA ASN A 394 -25.52 -12.10 11.25
C ASN A 394 -25.89 -11.22 12.46
N PRO A 395 -27.21 -10.96 12.67
CA PRO A 395 -27.70 -10.14 13.77
C PRO A 395 -27.30 -10.57 15.18
N SER A 396 -26.89 -11.82 15.39
CA SER A 396 -26.43 -12.27 16.72
C SER A 396 -24.99 -11.85 17.03
N HIS A 397 -24.26 -11.33 16.02
CA HIS A 397 -22.96 -10.74 16.22
C HIS A 397 -23.00 -9.21 16.19
N HIS A 398 -23.60 -8.61 15.16
CA HIS A 398 -23.56 -7.15 15.00
C HIS A 398 -24.78 -6.43 15.63
N PHE A 399 -25.82 -7.14 16.06
CA PHE A 399 -27.03 -6.63 16.72
C PHE A 399 -27.80 -5.56 15.94
N HIS A 400 -27.58 -5.49 14.64
CA HIS A 400 -28.28 -4.61 13.72
C HIS A 400 -29.14 -5.41 12.75
N LYS A 401 -30.07 -4.71 12.09
CA LYS A 401 -30.90 -5.32 11.05
C LYS A 401 -30.01 -5.72 9.88
N ALA A 402 -30.24 -6.90 9.34
CA ALA A 402 -29.55 -7.34 8.12
C ALA A 402 -29.71 -6.30 7.00
N ASP A 403 -28.68 -6.16 6.18
CA ASP A 403 -28.60 -5.20 5.06
C ASP A 403 -28.69 -3.71 5.47
N SER A 404 -28.57 -3.39 6.77
CA SER A 404 -28.38 -2.01 7.22
C SER A 404 -26.91 -1.63 7.27
N THR A 405 -26.59 -0.33 7.30
CA THR A 405 -25.22 0.18 7.48
C THR A 405 -24.53 -0.47 8.69
N GLY A 406 -25.22 -0.60 9.82
CA GLY A 406 -24.67 -1.21 11.04
C GLY A 406 -24.41 -2.72 10.94
N SER A 407 -24.86 -3.40 9.86
CA SER A 407 -24.51 -4.80 9.59
C SER A 407 -23.20 -4.94 8.78
N SER A 408 -22.64 -3.85 8.28
CA SER A 408 -21.37 -3.86 7.56
C SER A 408 -20.20 -4.04 8.53
N CYS A 409 -19.34 -5.02 8.26
CA CYS A 409 -18.17 -5.35 9.10
C CYS A 409 -17.25 -4.15 9.31
N VAL A 410 -17.02 -3.40 8.23
CA VAL A 410 -16.07 -2.28 8.23
C VAL A 410 -16.55 -1.10 9.09
N GLU A 411 -17.86 -0.89 9.20
CA GLU A 411 -18.41 0.22 10.01
C GLU A 411 -18.04 0.10 11.49
N CYS A 412 -17.89 -1.13 11.98
CA CYS A 412 -17.52 -1.37 13.38
C CYS A 412 -16.02 -1.62 13.56
N HIS A 413 -15.38 -2.32 12.61
CA HIS A 413 -14.01 -2.79 12.75
C HIS A 413 -12.97 -1.91 12.05
N MET A 414 -13.41 -1.04 11.14
CA MET A 414 -12.61 -0.10 10.37
C MET A 414 -13.37 1.24 10.24
N PRO A 415 -13.69 1.93 11.36
CA PRO A 415 -14.42 3.18 11.28
C PRO A 415 -13.67 4.17 10.39
N ALA A 416 -14.43 4.99 9.66
CA ALA A 416 -13.87 5.98 8.76
C ALA A 416 -13.77 7.36 9.44
N SER A 417 -12.75 8.12 9.04
CA SER A 417 -12.62 9.54 9.33
C SER A 417 -12.43 10.28 8.01
N VAL A 418 -12.94 11.52 7.94
CA VAL A 418 -12.78 12.36 6.77
C VAL A 418 -11.49 13.15 6.88
N TYR A 419 -10.68 13.12 5.84
CA TYR A 419 -9.46 13.91 5.69
C TYR A 419 -9.58 14.80 4.46
N MET A 420 -8.82 15.89 4.43
CA MET A 420 -8.84 16.83 3.30
C MET A 420 -10.27 17.25 2.91
N ASP A 421 -11.16 17.41 3.89
CA ASP A 421 -12.57 17.83 3.80
C ASP A 421 -13.51 16.85 3.06
N VAL A 422 -13.02 16.02 2.19
CA VAL A 422 -13.83 15.16 1.31
C VAL A 422 -13.41 13.69 1.28
N ASP A 423 -12.21 13.35 1.73
CA ASP A 423 -11.65 12.00 1.58
C ASP A 423 -11.89 11.13 2.83
N SER A 424 -12.89 10.26 2.75
CA SER A 424 -13.27 9.34 3.82
C SER A 424 -12.37 8.10 3.83
N ARG A 425 -11.47 8.00 4.81
CA ARG A 425 -10.50 6.90 4.97
C ARG A 425 -10.78 6.04 6.17
N ARG A 426 -10.65 4.72 6.02
CA ARG A 426 -10.88 3.75 7.08
C ARG A 426 -9.62 3.46 7.89
N ASP A 427 -9.79 3.36 9.21
CA ASP A 427 -8.73 2.91 10.13
C ASP A 427 -8.41 1.42 9.90
N HIS A 428 -7.15 1.10 9.55
CA HIS A 428 -6.70 -0.26 9.26
C HIS A 428 -6.21 -1.03 10.50
N SER A 429 -6.46 -0.55 11.70
CA SER A 429 -6.16 -1.30 12.93
C SER A 429 -7.08 -2.53 13.14
N LEU A 430 -8.18 -2.64 12.36
CA LEU A 430 -9.08 -3.81 12.33
C LEU A 430 -9.47 -4.25 13.76
N ARG A 431 -9.82 -3.27 14.60
CA ARG A 431 -10.00 -3.48 16.03
C ARG A 431 -11.41 -3.94 16.39
N VAL A 432 -11.53 -4.51 17.57
CA VAL A 432 -12.82 -4.70 18.21
C VAL A 432 -13.22 -3.37 18.84
N PRO A 433 -14.45 -2.87 18.60
CA PRO A 433 -14.94 -1.62 19.22
C PRO A 433 -14.80 -1.63 20.74
N ARG A 434 -14.36 -0.51 21.31
CA ARG A 434 -14.06 -0.35 22.73
C ARG A 434 -14.71 0.91 23.31
N PRO A 435 -16.07 1.00 23.34
CA PRO A 435 -16.75 2.17 23.90
C PRO A 435 -16.45 2.39 25.39
N ASP A 436 -16.04 1.35 26.11
CA ASP A 436 -15.53 1.47 27.49
C ASP A 436 -14.28 2.35 27.58
N LEU A 437 -13.38 2.31 26.59
CA LEU A 437 -12.25 3.24 26.52
C LEU A 437 -12.68 4.66 26.14
N SER A 438 -13.72 4.80 25.33
CA SER A 438 -14.27 6.13 25.01
C SER A 438 -14.82 6.81 26.27
N VAL A 439 -15.55 6.08 27.12
CA VAL A 439 -16.00 6.59 28.43
C VAL A 439 -14.82 6.98 29.34
N GLU A 440 -13.74 6.18 29.35
CA GLU A 440 -12.58 6.42 30.22
C GLU A 440 -11.64 7.51 29.68
N LEU A 441 -11.38 7.51 28.37
CA LEU A 441 -10.30 8.28 27.75
C LEU A 441 -10.79 9.36 26.79
N GLY A 442 -12.05 9.36 26.38
CA GLY A 442 -12.57 10.24 25.32
C GLY A 442 -12.05 9.89 23.93
N THR A 443 -11.68 8.61 23.69
CA THR A 443 -11.28 8.13 22.37
C THR A 443 -12.50 7.82 21.51
N PRO A 444 -12.42 7.90 20.16
CA PRO A 444 -13.55 7.62 19.31
C PRO A 444 -14.02 6.17 19.38
N ASN A 445 -15.30 5.93 19.08
CA ASN A 445 -15.81 4.58 18.85
C ASN A 445 -16.87 4.56 17.73
N ALA A 446 -16.92 3.44 17.03
CA ALA A 446 -17.82 3.25 15.90
C ALA A 446 -19.32 3.34 16.26
N CYS A 447 -19.71 3.02 17.51
CA CYS A 447 -21.10 3.10 17.93
C CYS A 447 -21.56 4.56 17.99
N THR A 448 -20.85 5.39 18.75
CA THR A 448 -21.16 6.81 18.91
C THR A 448 -21.07 7.54 17.58
N GLN A 449 -20.10 7.19 16.72
CA GLN A 449 -19.96 7.78 15.39
C GLN A 449 -21.25 7.67 14.56
N CYS A 450 -21.90 6.51 14.56
CA CYS A 450 -23.17 6.32 13.85
C CYS A 450 -24.38 6.83 14.64
N HIS A 451 -24.38 6.68 15.97
CA HIS A 451 -25.49 7.05 16.84
C HIS A 451 -25.41 8.47 17.39
N ILE A 452 -24.55 9.31 16.79
CA ILE A 452 -24.46 10.73 17.14
C ILE A 452 -25.79 11.46 16.88
N SER A 453 -26.57 10.99 15.91
CA SER A 453 -27.92 11.50 15.62
C SER A 453 -28.93 11.29 16.76
N ASP A 454 -28.63 10.40 17.71
CA ASP A 454 -29.44 10.17 18.90
C ASP A 454 -29.13 11.20 20.02
N THR A 455 -28.47 12.29 19.67
CA THR A 455 -28.15 13.41 20.57
C THR A 455 -29.39 14.05 21.14
N ARG A 456 -29.28 14.57 22.37
CA ARG A 456 -30.29 15.37 23.04
C ARG A 456 -30.09 16.86 22.85
N LEU A 457 -28.99 17.25 22.22
CA LEU A 457 -28.68 18.64 21.95
C LEU A 457 -29.56 19.20 20.82
N THR A 458 -29.77 20.49 20.85
CA THR A 458 -30.50 21.24 19.83
C THR A 458 -29.59 21.55 18.63
N GLU A 459 -30.17 21.84 17.46
CA GLU A 459 -29.44 22.29 16.28
C GLU A 459 -28.50 23.49 16.56
N ALA A 460 -28.94 24.41 17.45
CA ALA A 460 -28.12 25.57 17.83
C ALA A 460 -26.91 25.21 18.72
N GLU A 461 -26.95 24.10 19.44
CA GLU A 461 -25.83 23.61 20.26
C GLU A 461 -24.85 22.75 19.44
N THR A 462 -25.28 22.26 18.28
CA THR A 462 -24.49 21.43 17.35
C THR A 462 -24.18 22.15 16.06
N ASP A 463 -24.41 23.44 15.97
CA ASP A 463 -24.11 24.26 14.80
C ASP A 463 -22.60 24.19 14.47
N GLY A 464 -22.29 23.89 13.21
CA GLY A 464 -20.90 23.67 12.76
C GLY A 464 -20.29 22.30 13.09
N LEU A 465 -21.07 21.36 13.67
CA LEU A 465 -20.60 20.01 13.99
C LEU A 465 -21.23 18.97 13.04
N GLU A 466 -20.76 18.95 11.80
CA GLU A 466 -21.34 18.07 10.78
C GLU A 466 -20.82 16.63 10.87
N LEU A 467 -19.54 16.48 11.24
CA LEU A 467 -18.86 15.20 11.32
C LEU A 467 -18.61 14.79 12.78
N TYR A 468 -18.54 13.51 13.06
CA TYR A 468 -18.20 13.00 14.40
C TYR A 468 -16.86 13.53 14.91
N GLN A 469 -15.89 13.73 14.04
CA GLN A 469 -14.60 14.30 14.40
C GLN A 469 -14.70 15.76 14.88
N ASP A 470 -15.66 16.55 14.39
CA ASP A 470 -15.90 17.92 14.86
C ASP A 470 -16.37 17.93 16.32
N TRP A 471 -17.22 16.97 16.68
CA TRP A 471 -17.65 16.77 18.07
C TRP A 471 -16.48 16.41 18.99
N LEU A 472 -15.59 15.51 18.51
CA LEU A 472 -14.40 15.12 19.28
C LEU A 472 -13.44 16.30 19.46
N LEU A 473 -13.29 17.13 18.43
CA LEU A 473 -12.46 18.34 18.46
C LEU A 473 -13.06 19.35 19.44
N ALA A 474 -14.33 19.70 19.30
CA ALA A 474 -15.03 20.63 20.19
C ALA A 474 -14.95 20.20 21.68
N ALA A 475 -15.11 18.90 21.93
CA ALA A 475 -14.96 18.34 23.29
C ALA A 475 -13.52 18.48 23.82
N ARG A 476 -12.52 18.27 22.96
CA ARG A 476 -11.09 18.41 23.28
C ARG A 476 -10.73 19.86 23.57
N GLU A 477 -11.28 20.81 22.85
CA GLU A 477 -11.08 22.26 23.00
C GLU A 477 -11.81 22.87 24.21
N GLY A 478 -12.62 22.10 24.88
CA GLY A 478 -13.23 22.51 26.15
C GLY A 478 -14.72 22.82 26.09
N ASN A 479 -15.43 22.44 25.02
CA ASN A 479 -16.87 22.52 24.97
C ASN A 479 -17.48 21.45 25.92
N GLU A 480 -17.81 21.86 27.13
CA GLU A 480 -18.32 20.95 28.16
C GLU A 480 -19.66 20.32 27.78
N THR A 481 -20.56 21.07 27.08
CA THR A 481 -21.85 20.55 26.63
C THR A 481 -21.68 19.38 25.68
N ILE A 482 -20.82 19.53 24.69
CA ILE A 482 -20.49 18.47 23.71
C ILE A 482 -19.77 17.31 24.42
N ARG A 483 -18.84 17.58 25.32
CA ARG A 483 -18.13 16.55 26.08
C ARG A 483 -19.05 15.70 26.93
N GLU A 484 -20.02 16.31 27.64
CA GLU A 484 -21.00 15.60 28.45
C GLU A 484 -21.94 14.74 27.58
N GLU A 485 -22.35 15.26 26.44
CA GLU A 485 -23.22 14.51 25.52
C GLU A 485 -22.48 13.33 24.86
N LEU A 486 -21.25 13.50 24.39
CA LEU A 486 -20.41 12.40 23.91
C LEU A 486 -20.24 11.32 24.98
N LYS A 487 -19.93 11.72 26.21
CA LYS A 487 -19.79 10.78 27.32
C LYS A 487 -21.10 10.00 27.60
N ARG A 488 -22.23 10.64 27.45
CA ARG A 488 -23.56 9.97 27.59
C ARG A 488 -23.74 8.92 26.47
N LEU A 489 -23.44 9.27 25.23
CA LEU A 489 -23.53 8.36 24.08
C LEU A 489 -22.54 7.21 24.22
N ASP A 490 -21.31 7.48 24.62
CA ASP A 490 -20.28 6.46 24.86
C ASP A 490 -20.68 5.49 25.97
N GLN A 491 -21.29 6.02 27.05
CA GLN A 491 -21.79 5.17 28.15
C GLN A 491 -22.93 4.26 27.66
N TRP A 492 -23.86 4.81 26.88
CA TRP A 492 -24.92 4.00 26.27
C TRP A 492 -24.34 2.89 25.39
N ALA A 493 -23.33 3.19 24.58
CA ALA A 493 -22.66 2.22 23.73
C ALA A 493 -21.92 1.15 24.57
N ALA A 494 -21.28 1.55 25.67
CA ALA A 494 -20.60 0.63 26.57
C ALA A 494 -21.58 -0.32 27.27
N ASP A 495 -22.70 0.19 27.74
CA ASP A 495 -23.77 -0.59 28.37
C ASP A 495 -24.37 -1.60 27.37
N ALA A 496 -24.62 -1.19 26.12
CA ALA A 496 -25.10 -2.06 25.06
C ALA A 496 -24.09 -3.19 24.73
N VAL A 497 -22.80 -2.89 24.64
CA VAL A 497 -21.76 -3.92 24.42
C VAL A 497 -21.69 -4.89 25.59
N GLU A 498 -21.85 -4.43 26.83
CA GLU A 498 -21.89 -5.30 27.99
C GLU A 498 -23.14 -6.19 28.01
N GLU A 499 -24.30 -5.67 27.64
CA GLU A 499 -25.54 -6.44 27.49
C GLU A 499 -25.40 -7.54 26.42
N TRP A 500 -24.81 -7.21 25.26
CA TRP A 500 -24.69 -8.12 24.12
C TRP A 500 -23.66 -9.22 24.32
N TYR A 501 -22.49 -8.89 24.89
CA TYR A 501 -21.36 -9.82 24.98
C TYR A 501 -21.01 -10.24 26.41
N GLY A 502 -21.75 -9.75 27.38
CA GLY A 502 -21.52 -9.96 28.81
C GLY A 502 -20.37 -9.13 29.38
N PRO A 503 -20.33 -8.99 30.72
CA PRO A 503 -19.26 -8.27 31.39
C PRO A 503 -17.90 -8.93 31.13
N LYS A 504 -16.92 -8.11 30.75
CA LYS A 504 -15.53 -8.56 30.57
C LYS A 504 -14.65 -7.88 31.61
N GLU A 505 -14.07 -8.64 32.53
CA GLU A 505 -12.98 -8.12 33.35
C GLU A 505 -11.80 -7.80 32.45
N ARG A 506 -11.44 -6.53 32.37
CA ARG A 506 -10.29 -6.02 31.61
C ARG A 506 -9.33 -5.38 32.60
N GLY A 507 -8.06 -5.79 32.53
CA GLY A 507 -6.99 -5.11 33.25
C GLY A 507 -6.76 -3.70 32.72
N PRO A 508 -5.86 -2.92 33.34
CA PRO A 508 -5.48 -1.60 32.85
C PRO A 508 -5.10 -1.65 31.38
N SER A 509 -5.67 -0.76 30.58
CA SER A 509 -5.36 -0.67 29.16
C SER A 509 -4.01 0.01 28.96
N VAL A 510 -3.24 -0.44 27.96
CA VAL A 510 -2.05 0.30 27.50
C VAL A 510 -2.42 1.73 27.09
N ALA A 511 -3.60 1.94 26.54
CA ALA A 511 -4.15 3.26 26.20
C ALA A 511 -4.23 4.18 27.42
N THR A 512 -4.70 3.68 28.57
CA THR A 512 -4.77 4.44 29.82
C THR A 512 -3.38 4.85 30.30
N VAL A 513 -2.40 3.94 30.17
CA VAL A 513 -1.01 4.22 30.54
C VAL A 513 -0.41 5.27 29.61
N LEU A 514 -0.63 5.13 28.30
CA LEU A 514 -0.12 6.06 27.29
C LEU A 514 -0.69 7.47 27.48
N LYS A 515 -2.01 7.59 27.68
CA LYS A 515 -2.65 8.89 27.95
C LYS A 515 -2.04 9.57 29.16
N ARG A 516 -1.87 8.85 30.28
CA ARG A 516 -1.24 9.40 31.48
C ARG A 516 0.21 9.83 31.24
N ALA A 517 0.94 9.07 30.42
CA ALA A 517 2.30 9.45 30.03
C ALA A 517 2.32 10.77 29.25
N TRP A 518 1.39 10.95 28.31
CA TRP A 518 1.25 12.19 27.55
C TRP A 518 0.84 13.39 28.43
N GLU A 519 0.04 13.15 29.47
CA GLU A 519 -0.36 14.14 30.48
C GLU A 519 0.74 14.44 31.52
N GLY A 520 1.91 13.78 31.44
CA GLY A 520 3.05 14.00 32.32
C GLY A 520 2.90 13.35 33.70
N ASP A 521 2.08 12.29 33.83
CA ASP A 521 1.95 11.57 35.12
C ASP A 521 3.23 10.77 35.44
N GLU A 522 4.03 11.26 36.36
CA GLU A 522 5.30 10.64 36.77
C GLU A 522 5.14 9.21 37.32
N ARG A 523 3.93 8.80 37.69
CA ARG A 523 3.66 7.45 38.21
C ARG A 523 3.67 6.37 37.11
N VAL A 524 3.58 6.76 35.86
CA VAL A 524 3.56 5.84 34.69
C VAL A 524 4.80 4.96 34.65
N SER A 525 5.97 5.50 35.03
CA SER A 525 7.22 4.72 35.12
C SER A 525 7.20 3.55 36.11
N ARG A 526 6.16 3.47 36.94
CA ARG A 526 5.96 2.38 37.92
C ARG A 526 4.85 1.41 37.51
N MET A 527 4.18 1.68 36.40
CA MET A 527 3.04 0.87 35.88
C MET A 527 3.47 -0.08 34.75
N SER A 528 4.66 0.10 34.21
CA SER A 528 5.35 -0.78 33.27
C SER A 528 6.28 -1.72 34.06
#